data_dadcc3d1fd65057b9039ec6a8be828e2
#
_entry.id   dadcc3d1fd65057b9039ec6a8be828e2
#
_cell.length_a   1.000
_cell.length_b   1.000
_cell.length_c   1.000
_cell.angle_alpha   90.00
_cell.angle_beta   90.00
_cell.angle_gamma   90.00
#
_symmetry.space_group_name_H-M   'P 1'
#
loop_
_entity.id
_entity.type
_entity.pdbx_description
1 polymer ?
#
loop_
_entity_poly.entity_id
_entity_poly.type
_entity_poly.pdbx_seq_one_letter_code
_entity_poly.pdbx_strand_id
1 'polypeptide(L)'
;MKLCSCLALAIIGGAITINASTVEEQKSQQQLLRHSYKSVVDNLERDYFLYLPNGYDENSAKKWPVLVYLHGDGERGNGKEDLDYVLGYGPLYEAWIQKKDLPFIIIAPQNHMFGRDGPDGPDYIRNRTREGIPKRLDEGVPPHNTDMPARQMHGPMSGALAAESPPDERFVRTTGWRMGDPDVITILDSVLKNYHADKDRVYLSGASMGGFGTWHYASEYPEKFAALLPVVGFPSVEQAEAVAKAGIPVWVFSGGRDPAVETKYFFAGMNRMDELGANIRFTTEQDMFHDVWNRVYAGDDVYNWLLQYKKQ
;
A
#
# COMPACT_ATOMS: atom_id res chain seq x y z
N MET A 1 -93.00 -12.14 30.07
CA MET A 1 -91.88 -12.60 30.83
C MET A 1 -90.77 -13.07 29.87
N LYS A 2 -89.86 -12.27 29.58
CA LYS A 2 -88.67 -12.65 28.76
C LYS A 2 -87.42 -12.24 29.49
N LEU A 3 -86.60 -13.18 29.88
CA LEU A 3 -85.31 -12.98 30.45
C LEU A 3 -84.33 -12.49 29.35
N CYS A 4 -83.65 -11.37 29.58
CA CYS A 4 -82.53 -10.95 28.79
C CYS A 4 -81.25 -11.42 29.49
N SER A 5 -80.50 -12.30 28.84
CA SER A 5 -79.17 -12.65 29.27
C SER A 5 -78.16 -11.66 28.68
N CYS A 6 -77.39 -10.92 29.51
CA CYS A 6 -76.26 -10.12 29.09
C CYS A 6 -75.07 -11.02 29.00
N LEU A 7 -74.45 -11.11 27.81
CA LEU A 7 -73.16 -11.72 27.58
C LEU A 7 -72.07 -10.62 27.80
N ALA A 8 -71.20 -10.81 28.78
CA ALA A 8 -70.06 -10.00 28.95
C ALA A 8 -68.90 -10.47 28.08
N LEU A 9 -68.42 -9.63 27.15
CA LEU A 9 -67.29 -9.89 26.30
C LEU A 9 -66.01 -9.46 27.04
N ALA A 10 -65.18 -10.41 27.43
CA ALA A 10 -63.88 -10.15 27.99
C ALA A 10 -62.86 -9.91 26.83
N ILE A 11 -62.34 -8.67 26.71
CA ILE A 11 -61.28 -8.33 25.80
C ILE A 11 -59.94 -8.68 26.48
N ILE A 12 -59.30 -9.75 26.04
CA ILE A 12 -57.93 -10.10 26.42
C ILE A 12 -57.01 -9.27 25.56
N GLY A 13 -56.41 -8.21 26.13
CA GLY A 13 -55.36 -7.41 25.49
C GLY A 13 -54.05 -8.18 25.45
N GLY A 14 -53.75 -8.83 24.32
CA GLY A 14 -52.45 -9.38 24.02
C GLY A 14 -51.52 -8.24 23.60
N ALA A 15 -50.55 -7.91 24.42
CA ALA A 15 -49.45 -7.04 24.03
C ALA A 15 -48.58 -7.76 22.99
N ILE A 16 -48.60 -7.28 21.74
CA ILE A 16 -47.64 -7.72 20.72
C ILE A 16 -46.33 -7.02 21.01
N THR A 17 -45.39 -7.73 21.62
CA THR A 17 -44.01 -7.31 21.71
C THR A 17 -43.37 -7.47 20.32
N ILE A 18 -43.25 -6.36 19.59
CA ILE A 18 -42.45 -6.32 18.38
C ILE A 18 -40.97 -6.38 18.83
N ASN A 19 -40.39 -7.56 18.77
CA ASN A 19 -38.95 -7.69 18.84
C ASN A 19 -38.38 -6.98 17.59
N ALA A 20 -37.84 -5.78 17.80
CA ALA A 20 -36.95 -5.17 16.81
C ALA A 20 -35.66 -6.01 16.79
N SER A 21 -35.64 -7.03 15.94
CA SER A 21 -34.37 -7.64 15.55
C SER A 21 -33.57 -6.56 14.87
N THR A 22 -32.50 -6.11 15.53
CA THR A 22 -31.44 -5.33 14.89
C THR A 22 -30.95 -6.17 13.72
N VAL A 23 -31.28 -5.75 12.51
CA VAL A 23 -30.62 -6.23 11.31
C VAL A 23 -29.18 -5.72 11.46
N GLU A 24 -28.27 -6.56 11.94
CA GLU A 24 -26.84 -6.30 11.77
C GLU A 24 -26.63 -6.22 10.25
N GLU A 25 -26.34 -5.03 9.78
CA GLU A 25 -25.97 -4.77 8.39
C GLU A 25 -24.72 -5.62 8.14
N GLN A 26 -24.86 -6.71 7.40
CA GLN A 26 -23.79 -7.65 7.09
C GLN A 26 -22.83 -6.89 6.18
N LYS A 27 -21.78 -6.29 6.79
CA LYS A 27 -20.74 -5.57 6.04
C LYS A 27 -20.18 -6.50 4.97
N SER A 28 -20.09 -5.99 3.73
CA SER A 28 -19.43 -6.73 2.66
C SER A 28 -18.00 -7.12 3.07
N GLN A 29 -17.60 -8.35 2.79
CA GLN A 29 -16.27 -8.84 3.09
C GLN A 29 -15.24 -8.20 2.15
N GLN A 30 -14.00 -8.11 2.60
CA GLN A 30 -12.87 -7.68 1.76
C GLN A 30 -12.75 -8.56 0.51
N GLN A 31 -12.36 -7.93 -0.61
CA GLN A 31 -12.25 -8.58 -1.90
C GLN A 31 -10.88 -8.30 -2.53
N LEU A 32 -10.34 -9.28 -3.23
CA LEU A 32 -9.19 -9.11 -4.11
C LEU A 32 -9.64 -9.34 -5.55
N LEU A 33 -9.63 -8.28 -6.33
CA LEU A 33 -10.02 -8.30 -7.74
C LEU A 33 -8.78 -8.29 -8.61
N ARG A 34 -8.87 -8.95 -9.75
CA ARG A 34 -7.85 -8.95 -10.79
C ARG A 34 -8.42 -8.23 -12.00
N HIS A 35 -7.85 -7.08 -12.32
CA HIS A 35 -8.30 -6.23 -13.41
C HIS A 35 -7.29 -6.19 -14.54
N SER A 36 -7.81 -6.36 -15.76
CA SER A 36 -7.01 -6.22 -16.96
C SER A 36 -6.93 -4.76 -17.41
N TYR A 37 -5.78 -4.38 -17.93
CA TYR A 37 -5.54 -3.11 -18.60
C TYR A 37 -4.64 -3.33 -19.81
N LYS A 38 -4.71 -2.41 -20.77
CA LYS A 38 -3.77 -2.39 -21.89
C LYS A 38 -2.61 -1.47 -21.51
N SER A 39 -1.42 -2.03 -21.40
CA SER A 39 -0.21 -1.26 -21.11
C SER A 39 0.07 -0.24 -22.20
N VAL A 40 0.34 0.99 -21.80
CA VAL A 40 0.79 2.05 -22.74
C VAL A 40 2.29 1.96 -23.04
N VAL A 41 3.03 1.15 -22.26
CA VAL A 41 4.48 0.94 -22.42
C VAL A 41 4.78 -0.02 -23.57
N ASP A 42 4.04 -1.13 -23.69
CA ASP A 42 4.30 -2.18 -24.69
C ASP A 42 3.07 -2.64 -25.49
N ASN A 43 1.89 -2.03 -25.26
CA ASN A 43 0.60 -2.35 -25.86
C ASN A 43 0.07 -3.77 -25.57
N LEU A 44 0.64 -4.49 -24.59
CA LEU A 44 0.17 -5.80 -24.16
C LEU A 44 -0.94 -5.69 -23.12
N GLU A 45 -1.81 -6.70 -23.10
CA GLU A 45 -2.79 -6.88 -22.03
C GLU A 45 -2.08 -7.40 -20.79
N ARG A 46 -2.25 -6.65 -19.66
CA ARG A 46 -1.69 -6.96 -18.35
C ARG A 46 -2.76 -6.85 -17.29
N ASP A 47 -2.53 -7.44 -16.14
CA ASP A 47 -3.42 -7.37 -14.99
C ASP A 47 -2.73 -6.67 -13.81
N TYR A 48 -3.55 -6.12 -12.92
CA TYR A 48 -3.15 -5.63 -11.61
C TYR A 48 -4.12 -6.13 -10.54
N PHE A 49 -3.69 -6.15 -9.28
CA PHE A 49 -4.58 -6.41 -8.17
C PHE A 49 -5.21 -5.11 -7.66
N LEU A 50 -6.52 -5.20 -7.41
CA LEU A 50 -7.31 -4.20 -6.70
C LEU A 50 -7.96 -4.85 -5.48
N TYR A 51 -7.57 -4.40 -4.29
CA TYR A 51 -8.19 -4.83 -3.04
C TYR A 51 -9.25 -3.82 -2.63
N LEU A 52 -10.43 -4.35 -2.26
CA LEU A 52 -11.53 -3.59 -1.68
C LEU A 52 -11.69 -3.97 -0.21
N PRO A 53 -11.74 -2.98 0.72
CA PRO A 53 -11.77 -3.23 2.16
C PRO A 53 -13.11 -3.77 2.66
N ASN A 54 -13.12 -4.31 3.88
CA ASN A 54 -14.36 -4.67 4.56
C ASN A 54 -15.32 -3.49 4.62
N GLY A 55 -16.58 -3.75 4.27
CA GLY A 55 -17.62 -2.72 4.22
C GLY A 55 -17.56 -1.81 2.99
N TYR A 56 -16.77 -2.16 1.97
CA TYR A 56 -16.89 -1.49 0.66
C TYR A 56 -18.24 -1.84 0.04
N ASP A 57 -19.01 -0.81 -0.36
CA ASP A 57 -20.31 -0.96 -0.98
C ASP A 57 -20.45 0.05 -2.11
N GLU A 58 -20.73 -0.45 -3.31
CA GLU A 58 -20.90 0.36 -4.52
C GLU A 58 -22.14 1.26 -4.46
N ASN A 59 -23.11 0.95 -3.60
CA ASN A 59 -24.31 1.76 -3.40
C ASN A 59 -24.17 2.81 -2.29
N SER A 60 -23.04 2.80 -1.57
CA SER A 60 -22.76 3.74 -0.49
C SER A 60 -22.14 5.05 -1.00
N ALA A 61 -22.49 6.17 -0.36
CA ALA A 61 -21.82 7.45 -0.62
C ALA A 61 -20.42 7.55 0.02
N LYS A 62 -20.01 6.57 0.83
CA LYS A 62 -18.71 6.55 1.51
C LYS A 62 -17.58 6.51 0.51
N LYS A 63 -16.61 7.44 0.65
CA LYS A 63 -15.36 7.44 -0.12
C LYS A 63 -14.25 6.79 0.71
N TRP A 64 -13.45 5.95 0.06
CA TRP A 64 -12.37 5.21 0.68
C TRP A 64 -11.01 5.79 0.31
N PRO A 65 -10.08 5.89 1.26
CA PRO A 65 -8.70 6.24 0.95
C PRO A 65 -8.08 5.20 0.01
N VAL A 66 -7.15 5.63 -0.81
CA VAL A 66 -6.45 4.78 -1.79
C VAL A 66 -4.99 4.65 -1.39
N LEU A 67 -4.46 3.44 -1.43
CA LEU A 67 -3.04 3.16 -1.25
C LEU A 67 -2.51 2.50 -2.52
N VAL A 68 -1.64 3.21 -3.26
CA VAL A 68 -0.89 2.63 -4.37
C VAL A 68 0.37 1.99 -3.81
N TYR A 69 0.57 0.70 -4.10
CA TYR A 69 1.72 -0.06 -3.65
C TYR A 69 2.61 -0.50 -4.80
N LEU A 70 3.87 -0.15 -4.71
CA LEU A 70 4.91 -0.48 -5.68
C LEU A 70 5.84 -1.56 -5.09
N HIS A 71 5.83 -2.75 -5.68
CA HIS A 71 6.64 -3.88 -5.22
C HIS A 71 8.15 -3.73 -5.53
N GLY A 72 8.98 -4.60 -4.99
CA GLY A 72 10.41 -4.66 -5.23
C GLY A 72 10.80 -5.28 -6.58
N ASP A 73 12.11 -5.45 -6.81
CA ASP A 73 12.61 -5.97 -8.09
C ASP A 73 12.24 -7.45 -8.32
N GLY A 74 12.13 -8.23 -7.24
CA GLY A 74 11.85 -9.67 -7.32
C GLY A 74 10.43 -10.03 -7.78
N GLU A 75 9.47 -9.13 -7.63
CA GLU A 75 8.05 -9.35 -7.95
C GLU A 75 7.66 -8.89 -9.36
N ARG A 76 8.63 -8.42 -10.17
CA ARG A 76 8.42 -8.11 -11.59
C ARG A 76 7.78 -9.28 -12.32
N GLY A 77 7.11 -9.00 -13.42
CA GLY A 77 6.52 -10.07 -14.21
C GLY A 77 5.83 -9.64 -15.49
N ASN A 78 5.11 -10.60 -16.05
CA ASN A 78 4.38 -10.42 -17.30
C ASN A 78 2.98 -9.79 -17.11
N GLY A 79 2.59 -9.49 -15.87
CA GLY A 79 1.26 -8.97 -15.55
C GLY A 79 0.14 -9.97 -15.79
N LYS A 80 0.44 -11.26 -15.92
CA LYS A 80 -0.53 -12.35 -16.08
C LYS A 80 -0.21 -13.46 -15.07
N GLU A 81 0.45 -14.53 -15.49
CA GLU A 81 0.78 -15.67 -14.62
C GLU A 81 1.70 -15.27 -13.45
N ASP A 82 2.51 -14.23 -13.64
CA ASP A 82 3.45 -13.76 -12.64
C ASP A 82 2.84 -12.80 -11.60
N LEU A 83 1.61 -12.30 -11.82
CA LEU A 83 1.01 -11.26 -10.96
C LEU A 83 0.98 -11.67 -9.48
N ASP A 84 0.80 -12.96 -9.19
CA ASP A 84 0.69 -13.46 -7.81
C ASP A 84 1.96 -13.22 -6.97
N TYR A 85 3.14 -12.98 -7.59
CA TYR A 85 4.36 -12.61 -6.85
C TYR A 85 4.17 -11.31 -6.06
N VAL A 86 3.29 -10.40 -6.49
CA VAL A 86 2.96 -9.15 -5.78
C VAL A 86 2.32 -9.41 -4.41
N LEU A 87 1.82 -10.61 -4.16
CA LEU A 87 1.26 -11.04 -2.87
C LEU A 87 2.33 -11.39 -1.82
N GLY A 88 3.62 -11.39 -2.19
CA GLY A 88 4.71 -11.88 -1.34
C GLY A 88 4.92 -11.08 -0.05
N TYR A 89 4.68 -9.78 -0.08
CA TYR A 89 4.79 -8.86 1.06
C TYR A 89 4.11 -7.52 0.75
N GLY A 90 4.14 -6.60 1.71
CA GLY A 90 3.57 -5.27 1.53
C GLY A 90 2.12 -5.14 2.01
N PRO A 91 1.47 -4.00 1.79
CA PRO A 91 0.11 -3.75 2.27
C PRO A 91 -0.92 -4.76 1.75
N LEU A 92 -0.71 -5.28 0.53
CA LEU A 92 -1.61 -6.27 -0.05
C LEU A 92 -1.46 -7.64 0.62
N TYR A 93 -0.24 -8.03 0.99
CA TYR A 93 0.02 -9.22 1.82
C TYR A 93 -0.70 -9.10 3.17
N GLU A 94 -0.54 -7.96 3.85
CA GLU A 94 -1.19 -7.72 5.14
C GLU A 94 -2.72 -7.76 5.03
N ALA A 95 -3.28 -7.04 4.06
CA ALA A 95 -4.73 -6.96 3.89
C ALA A 95 -5.34 -8.29 3.43
N TRP A 96 -4.77 -8.93 2.42
CA TRP A 96 -5.38 -10.11 1.81
C TRP A 96 -4.92 -11.43 2.42
N ILE A 97 -3.61 -11.64 2.57
CA ILE A 97 -3.06 -12.91 3.08
C ILE A 97 -3.21 -12.98 4.60
N GLN A 98 -2.80 -11.94 5.32
CA GLN A 98 -2.89 -11.84 6.78
C GLN A 98 -4.29 -11.45 7.27
N LYS A 99 -5.23 -11.16 6.36
CA LYS A 99 -6.61 -10.77 6.68
C LYS A 99 -6.71 -9.53 7.59
N LYS A 100 -5.70 -8.67 7.57
CA LYS A 100 -5.69 -7.42 8.32
C LYS A 100 -6.76 -6.48 7.77
N ASP A 101 -7.59 -5.91 8.63
CA ASP A 101 -8.65 -4.98 8.21
C ASP A 101 -8.07 -3.60 7.92
N LEU A 102 -7.50 -3.44 6.72
CA LEU A 102 -6.96 -2.17 6.26
C LEU A 102 -8.04 -1.35 5.55
N PRO A 103 -8.31 -0.11 6.00
CA PRO A 103 -9.42 0.69 5.48
C PRO A 103 -9.06 1.43 4.18
N PHE A 104 -8.40 0.75 3.24
CA PHE A 104 -7.96 1.32 1.97
C PHE A 104 -8.48 0.52 0.79
N ILE A 105 -8.76 1.19 -0.32
CA ILE A 105 -8.64 0.56 -1.63
C ILE A 105 -7.15 0.45 -1.92
N ILE A 106 -6.62 -0.77 -2.18
CA ILE A 106 -5.20 -0.95 -2.47
C ILE A 106 -5.04 -1.29 -3.96
N ILE A 107 -4.23 -0.51 -4.65
CA ILE A 107 -3.85 -0.72 -6.05
C ILE A 107 -2.43 -1.30 -6.05
N ALA A 108 -2.27 -2.51 -6.58
CA ALA A 108 -0.98 -3.18 -6.66
C ALA A 108 -0.72 -3.66 -8.10
N PRO A 109 -0.15 -2.79 -8.95
CA PRO A 109 0.28 -3.17 -10.29
C PRO A 109 1.54 -4.02 -10.23
N GLN A 110 1.83 -4.76 -11.30
CA GLN A 110 3.10 -5.46 -11.47
C GLN A 110 3.96 -4.74 -12.50
N ASN A 111 5.19 -4.37 -12.09
CA ASN A 111 6.15 -3.78 -13.02
C ASN A 111 6.67 -4.82 -14.01
N HIS A 112 6.93 -4.38 -15.23
CA HIS A 112 7.39 -5.21 -16.32
C HIS A 112 8.78 -5.79 -16.06
N MET A 113 9.10 -6.88 -16.71
CA MET A 113 10.39 -7.55 -16.57
C MET A 113 11.55 -6.75 -17.16
N PHE A 114 11.34 -6.04 -18.28
CA PHE A 114 12.35 -5.23 -18.97
C PHE A 114 13.69 -5.96 -19.17
N GLY A 115 13.62 -7.26 -19.52
CA GLY A 115 14.80 -8.09 -19.77
C GLY A 115 15.52 -8.61 -18.52
N ARG A 116 14.98 -8.41 -17.31
CA ARG A 116 15.56 -8.90 -16.06
C ARG A 116 15.50 -10.43 -15.89
N ASP A 117 14.70 -11.09 -16.67
CA ASP A 117 14.57 -12.56 -16.79
C ASP A 117 15.52 -13.18 -17.82
N GLY A 118 16.29 -12.36 -18.53
CA GLY A 118 17.31 -12.80 -19.49
C GLY A 118 18.52 -13.47 -18.83
N PRO A 119 19.48 -14.00 -19.65
CA PRO A 119 20.65 -14.74 -19.14
C PRO A 119 21.49 -13.96 -18.10
N ASP A 120 21.56 -12.65 -18.25
CA ASP A 120 22.32 -11.76 -17.35
C ASP A 120 21.46 -11.20 -16.19
N GLY A 121 20.23 -11.65 -16.07
CA GLY A 121 19.32 -11.27 -14.99
C GLY A 121 19.74 -11.87 -13.64
N PRO A 122 19.29 -11.28 -12.51
CA PRO A 122 19.65 -11.75 -11.18
C PRO A 122 19.04 -13.12 -10.89
N ASP A 123 19.76 -13.93 -10.13
CA ASP A 123 19.34 -15.31 -9.80
C ASP A 123 18.00 -15.35 -9.07
N TYR A 124 17.70 -14.39 -8.20
CA TYR A 124 16.43 -14.34 -7.47
C TYR A 124 15.21 -14.10 -8.37
N ILE A 125 15.39 -13.61 -9.59
CA ILE A 125 14.33 -13.52 -10.62
C ILE A 125 14.30 -14.80 -11.46
N ARG A 126 15.46 -15.22 -11.99
CA ARG A 126 15.55 -16.36 -12.91
C ARG A 126 15.19 -17.70 -12.27
N ASN A 127 15.53 -17.86 -10.98
CA ASN A 127 15.35 -19.11 -10.24
C ASN A 127 14.16 -19.06 -9.26
N ARG A 128 13.32 -18.01 -9.30
CA ARG A 128 12.15 -17.92 -8.44
C ARG A 128 11.15 -19.04 -8.76
N THR A 129 10.51 -19.54 -7.73
CA THR A 129 9.46 -20.57 -7.86
C THR A 129 8.14 -20.04 -7.36
N ARG A 130 7.03 -20.62 -7.81
CA ARG A 130 5.70 -20.25 -7.34
C ARG A 130 5.35 -20.81 -5.96
N GLU A 131 6.14 -21.76 -5.45
CA GLU A 131 5.92 -22.40 -4.16
C GLU A 131 6.02 -21.41 -2.98
N GLY A 132 6.85 -20.37 -3.13
CA GLY A 132 7.00 -19.31 -2.14
C GLY A 132 5.89 -18.25 -2.14
N ILE A 133 4.96 -18.27 -3.10
CA ILE A 133 3.85 -17.31 -3.15
C ILE A 133 2.87 -17.64 -2.02
N PRO A 134 2.60 -16.70 -1.10
CA PRO A 134 1.73 -16.96 0.04
C PRO A 134 0.29 -17.18 -0.41
N LYS A 135 -0.41 -18.09 0.27
CA LYS A 135 -1.82 -18.37 0.01
C LYS A 135 -2.67 -17.85 1.16
N ARG A 136 -3.80 -17.24 0.83
CA ARG A 136 -4.83 -16.93 1.81
C ARG A 136 -5.43 -18.23 2.31
N LEU A 137 -5.43 -18.43 3.62
CA LEU A 137 -6.07 -19.60 4.24
C LEU A 137 -7.57 -19.34 4.40
N ASP A 138 -8.40 -20.36 4.18
CA ASP A 138 -9.84 -20.28 4.43
C ASP A 138 -10.10 -20.06 5.91
N GLU A 139 -9.42 -20.82 6.77
CA GLU A 139 -9.45 -20.67 8.22
C GLU A 139 -8.09 -20.18 8.74
N GLY A 140 -8.15 -19.27 9.71
CA GLY A 140 -6.96 -18.69 10.33
C GLY A 140 -6.22 -17.69 9.45
N VAL A 141 -5.01 -17.37 9.85
CA VAL A 141 -4.05 -16.52 9.12
C VAL A 141 -2.69 -17.23 9.09
N PRO A 142 -1.93 -17.13 7.98
CA PRO A 142 -0.59 -17.67 7.96
C PRO A 142 0.31 -16.88 8.93
N PRO A 143 1.35 -17.51 9.53
CA PRO A 143 2.28 -16.80 10.40
C PRO A 143 3.06 -15.76 9.60
N HIS A 144 3.39 -14.65 10.24
CA HIS A 144 4.38 -13.72 9.69
C HIS A 144 5.76 -14.37 9.59
N ASN A 145 6.54 -13.98 8.59
CA ASN A 145 7.89 -14.52 8.36
C ASN A 145 8.93 -13.96 9.32
N THR A 146 8.61 -12.90 10.08
CA THR A 146 9.53 -12.23 11.01
C THR A 146 8.84 -11.88 12.31
N ASP A 147 9.64 -11.82 13.41
CA ASP A 147 9.20 -11.22 14.67
C ASP A 147 8.89 -9.75 14.49
N MET A 148 7.79 -9.31 15.13
CA MET A 148 7.29 -7.93 15.06
C MET A 148 7.43 -7.24 16.42
N PRO A 149 8.66 -6.88 16.86
CA PRO A 149 8.84 -6.12 18.08
C PRO A 149 8.19 -4.73 17.95
N ALA A 150 7.87 -4.11 19.06
CA ALA A 150 7.37 -2.75 19.08
C ALA A 150 8.37 -1.81 18.39
N ARG A 151 7.89 -1.01 17.44
CA ARG A 151 8.71 -0.04 16.73
C ARG A 151 9.08 1.10 17.65
N GLN A 152 10.38 1.43 17.67
CA GLN A 152 10.84 2.63 18.33
C GLN A 152 10.63 3.83 17.42
N MET A 153 10.00 4.87 17.94
CA MET A 153 9.85 6.14 17.23
C MET A 153 11.17 6.89 17.29
N HIS A 154 11.75 7.19 16.16
CA HIS A 154 12.93 8.03 16.05
C HIS A 154 12.54 9.46 15.72
N GLY A 155 13.20 10.41 16.35
CA GLY A 155 13.03 11.84 16.09
C GLY A 155 13.58 12.26 14.73
N PRO A 156 13.45 13.55 14.37
CA PRO A 156 14.02 14.09 13.14
C PRO A 156 15.54 13.92 13.12
N MET A 157 16.08 13.68 11.95
CA MET A 157 17.49 13.37 11.72
C MET A 157 18.32 14.60 11.39
N SER A 158 18.28 15.64 12.19
CA SER A 158 19.13 16.80 11.94
C SER A 158 20.61 16.46 12.14
N GLY A 159 21.44 16.80 11.16
CA GLY A 159 22.89 16.78 11.27
C GLY A 159 23.61 15.47 10.97
N ALA A 160 22.94 14.45 10.42
CA ALA A 160 23.64 13.26 9.93
C ALA A 160 24.45 13.58 8.67
N LEU A 161 25.73 13.12 8.64
CA LEU A 161 26.60 13.33 7.49
C LEU A 161 26.11 12.51 6.30
N ALA A 162 25.81 13.18 5.20
CA ALA A 162 25.47 12.54 3.94
C ALA A 162 26.71 11.84 3.35
N ALA A 163 26.50 10.66 2.75
CA ALA A 163 27.53 10.05 1.91
C ALA A 163 27.72 10.90 0.64
N GLU A 164 28.98 11.02 0.20
CA GLU A 164 29.34 11.88 -0.94
C GLU A 164 28.69 11.43 -2.25
N SER A 165 28.40 10.15 -2.41
CA SER A 165 27.70 9.61 -3.57
C SER A 165 27.07 8.25 -3.27
N PRO A 166 25.90 7.92 -3.82
CA PRO A 166 25.41 6.54 -3.79
C PRO A 166 26.35 5.66 -4.62
N PRO A 167 26.56 4.39 -4.24
CA PRO A 167 27.59 3.52 -4.84
C PRO A 167 27.30 3.16 -6.28
N ASP A 168 26.09 3.38 -6.76
CA ASP A 168 25.69 2.92 -8.07
C ASP A 168 24.51 3.73 -8.63
N GLU A 169 24.74 4.30 -9.81
CA GLU A 169 23.68 4.91 -10.61
C GLU A 169 22.55 3.89 -10.97
N ARG A 170 22.78 2.59 -10.81
CA ARG A 170 21.80 1.54 -11.07
C ARG A 170 20.55 1.68 -10.22
N PHE A 171 20.65 2.16 -8.98
CA PHE A 171 19.48 2.38 -8.13
C PHE A 171 18.66 3.61 -8.56
N VAL A 172 19.29 4.54 -9.24
CA VAL A 172 18.67 5.81 -9.63
C VAL A 172 18.15 5.77 -11.07
N ARG A 173 18.72 4.92 -11.93
CA ARG A 173 18.68 5.23 -13.35
C ARG A 173 17.72 4.49 -14.26
N THR A 174 17.45 3.24 -14.27
CA THR A 174 16.97 2.81 -15.61
C THR A 174 15.90 1.76 -15.75
N THR A 175 15.73 0.87 -14.82
CA THR A 175 14.84 -0.29 -15.04
C THR A 175 13.75 -0.45 -13.99
N GLY A 176 13.61 0.56 -13.14
CA GLY A 176 12.63 0.55 -12.06
C GLY A 176 11.24 0.97 -12.52
N TRP A 177 10.46 1.41 -11.57
CA TRP A 177 9.09 1.88 -11.78
C TRP A 177 8.98 3.06 -12.73
N ARG A 178 10.04 3.84 -12.92
CA ARG A 178 10.09 4.93 -13.91
C ARG A 178 9.71 4.48 -15.33
N MET A 179 10.09 3.26 -15.71
CA MET A 179 9.75 2.74 -17.06
C MET A 179 8.27 2.32 -17.18
N GLY A 180 7.63 1.97 -16.07
CA GLY A 180 6.20 1.63 -16.01
C GLY A 180 5.30 2.81 -15.64
N ASP A 181 5.84 4.02 -15.59
CA ASP A 181 5.19 5.24 -15.13
C ASP A 181 3.79 5.46 -15.72
N PRO A 182 3.58 5.48 -17.06
CA PRO A 182 2.27 5.76 -17.64
C PRO A 182 1.20 4.75 -17.25
N ASP A 183 1.59 3.49 -17.05
CA ASP A 183 0.66 2.41 -16.68
C ASP A 183 0.09 2.62 -15.28
N VAL A 184 0.95 2.93 -14.31
CA VAL A 184 0.53 3.12 -12.90
C VAL A 184 -0.42 4.31 -12.77
N ILE A 185 -0.11 5.42 -13.45
CA ILE A 185 -0.97 6.61 -13.42
C ILE A 185 -2.32 6.34 -14.11
N THR A 186 -2.31 5.62 -15.23
CA THR A 186 -3.54 5.22 -15.93
C THR A 186 -4.42 4.33 -15.06
N ILE A 187 -3.82 3.37 -14.36
CA ILE A 187 -4.53 2.48 -13.41
C ILE A 187 -5.12 3.31 -12.26
N LEU A 188 -4.34 4.19 -11.64
CA LEU A 188 -4.80 5.05 -10.55
C LEU A 188 -5.99 5.91 -10.99
N ASP A 189 -5.88 6.60 -12.13
CA ASP A 189 -6.94 7.46 -12.62
C ASP A 189 -8.22 6.66 -12.96
N SER A 190 -8.08 5.45 -13.47
CA SER A 190 -9.20 4.53 -13.71
C SER A 190 -9.89 4.13 -12.39
N VAL A 191 -9.13 3.82 -11.34
CA VAL A 191 -9.71 3.46 -10.03
C VAL A 191 -10.39 4.66 -9.39
N LEU A 192 -9.78 5.85 -9.44
CA LEU A 192 -10.38 7.09 -8.91
C LEU A 192 -11.69 7.46 -9.61
N LYS A 193 -11.84 7.10 -10.88
CA LYS A 193 -13.04 7.35 -11.68
C LYS A 193 -14.16 6.34 -11.43
N ASN A 194 -13.81 5.05 -11.29
CA ASN A 194 -14.78 3.95 -11.38
C ASN A 194 -15.15 3.36 -10.01
N TYR A 195 -14.43 3.70 -8.94
CA TYR A 195 -14.67 3.21 -7.59
C TYR A 195 -14.99 4.34 -6.62
N HIS A 196 -15.53 4.01 -5.44
CA HIS A 196 -15.76 4.99 -4.36
C HIS A 196 -14.46 5.39 -3.69
N ALA A 197 -13.50 5.83 -4.48
CA ALA A 197 -12.18 6.29 -4.05
C ALA A 197 -12.22 7.77 -3.62
N ASP A 198 -11.50 8.11 -2.55
CA ASP A 198 -11.30 9.50 -2.12
C ASP A 198 -10.04 10.06 -2.81
N LYS A 199 -10.25 10.87 -3.84
CA LYS A 199 -9.17 11.51 -4.62
C LYS A 199 -8.24 12.40 -3.78
N ASP A 200 -8.70 12.86 -2.62
CA ASP A 200 -7.93 13.72 -1.73
C ASP A 200 -7.15 12.92 -0.68
N ARG A 201 -7.37 11.59 -0.57
CA ARG A 201 -6.66 10.66 0.30
C ARG A 201 -6.05 9.52 -0.52
N VAL A 202 -5.16 9.88 -1.43
CA VAL A 202 -4.36 8.94 -2.23
C VAL A 202 -2.96 8.91 -1.64
N TYR A 203 -2.52 7.75 -1.23
CA TYR A 203 -1.20 7.52 -0.64
C TYR A 203 -0.36 6.64 -1.56
N LEU A 204 0.96 6.83 -1.51
CA LEU A 204 1.89 6.04 -2.29
C LEU A 204 2.93 5.40 -1.38
N SER A 205 3.14 4.12 -1.55
CA SER A 205 4.15 3.35 -0.84
C SER A 205 4.81 2.34 -1.75
N GLY A 206 6.03 1.94 -1.41
CA GLY A 206 6.71 0.87 -2.13
C GLY A 206 7.95 0.41 -1.39
N ALA A 207 8.41 -0.81 -1.71
CA ALA A 207 9.55 -1.44 -1.08
C ALA A 207 10.71 -1.62 -2.08
N SER A 208 11.96 -1.34 -1.65
CA SER A 208 13.17 -1.49 -2.47
C SER A 208 13.04 -0.72 -3.79
N MET A 209 13.01 -1.41 -4.93
CA MET A 209 12.73 -0.76 -6.22
C MET A 209 11.44 0.08 -6.17
N GLY A 210 10.40 -0.38 -5.45
CA GLY A 210 9.17 0.38 -5.23
C GLY A 210 9.35 1.58 -4.32
N GLY A 211 10.30 1.53 -3.37
CA GLY A 211 10.69 2.67 -2.55
C GLY A 211 11.29 3.80 -3.39
N PHE A 212 12.17 3.47 -4.33
CA PHE A 212 12.67 4.43 -5.33
C PHE A 212 11.57 4.92 -6.25
N GLY A 213 10.64 4.01 -6.65
CA GLY A 213 9.45 4.37 -7.43
C GLY A 213 8.56 5.37 -6.70
N THR A 214 8.41 5.23 -5.38
CA THR A 214 7.63 6.18 -4.57
C THR A 214 8.14 7.60 -4.71
N TRP A 215 9.45 7.79 -4.65
CA TRP A 215 10.07 9.11 -4.85
C TRP A 215 9.89 9.62 -6.27
N HIS A 216 10.06 8.74 -7.26
CA HIS A 216 9.87 9.09 -8.67
C HIS A 216 8.46 9.61 -8.93
N TYR A 217 7.42 8.81 -8.61
CA TYR A 217 6.04 9.23 -8.88
C TYR A 217 5.64 10.48 -8.11
N ALA A 218 6.09 10.61 -6.86
CA ALA A 218 5.77 11.78 -6.07
C ALA A 218 6.45 13.06 -6.57
N SER A 219 7.63 12.97 -7.17
CA SER A 219 8.30 14.12 -7.78
C SER A 219 7.72 14.53 -9.14
N GLU A 220 7.21 13.55 -9.92
CA GLU A 220 6.63 13.79 -11.25
C GLU A 220 5.14 14.17 -11.19
N TYR A 221 4.39 13.62 -10.21
CA TYR A 221 2.93 13.79 -10.07
C TYR A 221 2.56 14.21 -8.64
N PRO A 222 3.15 15.28 -8.11
CA PRO A 222 2.97 15.64 -6.69
C PRO A 222 1.52 15.93 -6.32
N GLU A 223 0.72 16.41 -7.27
CA GLU A 223 -0.70 16.74 -7.05
C GLU A 223 -1.59 15.50 -6.80
N LYS A 224 -1.09 14.31 -7.07
CA LYS A 224 -1.86 13.08 -6.89
C LYS A 224 -1.85 12.55 -5.47
N PHE A 225 -0.80 12.82 -4.68
CA PHE A 225 -0.56 12.12 -3.42
C PHE A 225 -0.71 13.00 -2.17
N ALA A 226 -1.35 12.46 -1.15
CA ALA A 226 -1.57 13.11 0.15
C ALA A 226 -0.45 12.82 1.17
N ALA A 227 0.21 11.66 1.09
CA ALA A 227 1.38 11.29 1.87
C ALA A 227 2.14 10.12 1.22
N LEU A 228 3.42 9.95 1.59
CA LEU A 228 4.31 8.95 1.04
C LEU A 228 4.90 8.06 2.14
N LEU A 229 5.07 6.76 1.81
CA LEU A 229 5.68 5.77 2.69
C LEU A 229 6.75 4.97 1.92
N PRO A 230 7.88 5.55 1.53
CA PRO A 230 8.97 4.82 0.88
C PRO A 230 9.72 3.93 1.87
N VAL A 231 9.88 2.64 1.53
CA VAL A 231 10.57 1.64 2.33
C VAL A 231 11.80 1.14 1.56
N VAL A 232 12.98 1.25 2.18
CA VAL A 232 14.30 0.91 1.59
C VAL A 232 14.52 1.49 0.19
N GLY A 233 14.18 2.77 0.03
CA GLY A 233 14.44 3.54 -1.18
C GLY A 233 14.68 5.01 -0.80
N PHE A 234 15.80 5.56 -1.22
CA PHE A 234 16.17 6.96 -0.96
C PHE A 234 15.92 7.85 -2.20
N PRO A 235 15.64 9.15 -2.01
CA PRO A 235 15.46 10.08 -3.12
C PRO A 235 16.81 10.58 -3.65
N SER A 236 16.83 11.07 -4.89
CA SER A 236 17.82 12.07 -5.27
C SER A 236 17.54 13.40 -4.56
N VAL A 237 18.50 14.32 -4.56
CA VAL A 237 18.29 15.65 -3.96
C VAL A 237 17.17 16.40 -4.69
N GLU A 238 17.10 16.28 -6.01
CA GLU A 238 16.09 16.92 -6.85
C GLU A 238 14.67 16.37 -6.55
N GLN A 239 14.53 15.04 -6.37
CA GLN A 239 13.28 14.42 -5.97
C GLN A 239 12.84 14.88 -4.57
N ALA A 240 13.79 14.93 -3.63
CA ALA A 240 13.57 15.43 -2.28
C ALA A 240 13.06 16.89 -2.29
N GLU A 241 13.70 17.75 -3.11
CA GLU A 241 13.27 19.15 -3.28
C GLU A 241 11.87 19.27 -3.89
N ALA A 242 11.57 18.48 -4.92
CA ALA A 242 10.26 18.51 -5.58
C ALA A 242 9.14 18.12 -4.60
N VAL A 243 9.35 17.03 -3.84
CA VAL A 243 8.39 16.55 -2.83
C VAL A 243 8.24 17.54 -1.68
N ALA A 244 9.36 18.13 -1.20
CA ALA A 244 9.33 19.16 -0.16
C ALA A 244 8.56 20.42 -0.61
N LYS A 245 8.80 20.90 -1.84
CA LYS A 245 8.09 22.06 -2.42
C LYS A 245 6.58 21.80 -2.57
N ALA A 246 6.22 20.55 -2.86
CA ALA A 246 4.81 20.15 -2.95
C ALA A 246 4.13 20.01 -1.58
N GLY A 247 4.90 20.07 -0.48
CA GLY A 247 4.39 19.98 0.88
C GLY A 247 3.85 18.59 1.24
N ILE A 248 4.29 17.54 0.54
CA ILE A 248 3.80 16.18 0.77
C ILE A 248 4.50 15.59 2.01
N PRO A 249 3.76 15.15 3.05
CA PRO A 249 4.32 14.45 4.19
C PRO A 249 4.95 13.11 3.79
N VAL A 250 6.12 12.80 4.36
CA VAL A 250 6.86 11.57 4.04
C VAL A 250 7.31 10.86 5.32
N TRP A 251 7.09 9.55 5.38
CA TRP A 251 7.71 8.70 6.39
C TRP A 251 8.55 7.61 5.72
N VAL A 252 9.87 7.73 5.87
CA VAL A 252 10.86 6.88 5.20
C VAL A 252 11.37 5.80 6.16
N PHE A 253 11.64 4.61 5.62
CA PHE A 253 12.21 3.50 6.38
C PHE A 253 13.46 2.93 5.73
N SER A 254 14.45 2.57 6.56
CA SER A 254 15.64 1.82 6.16
C SER A 254 15.94 0.67 7.12
N GLY A 255 16.65 -0.35 6.65
CA GLY A 255 17.25 -1.38 7.48
C GLY A 255 18.65 -0.96 7.94
N GLY A 256 18.93 -1.02 9.25
CA GLY A 256 20.23 -0.61 9.79
C GLY A 256 21.39 -1.52 9.40
N ARG A 257 21.07 -2.76 8.95
CA ARG A 257 22.03 -3.76 8.47
C ARG A 257 21.90 -4.06 6.98
N ASP A 258 21.15 -3.23 6.24
CA ASP A 258 20.94 -3.43 4.81
C ASP A 258 22.23 -3.19 4.02
N PRO A 259 22.83 -4.23 3.36
CA PRO A 259 24.04 -4.06 2.57
C PRO A 259 23.75 -3.62 1.14
N ALA A 260 22.48 -3.66 0.69
CA ALA A 260 22.07 -3.31 -0.66
C ALA A 260 21.68 -1.83 -0.77
N VAL A 261 20.88 -1.35 0.20
CA VAL A 261 20.41 0.04 0.27
C VAL A 261 20.80 0.62 1.62
N GLU A 262 22.10 0.94 1.75
CA GLU A 262 22.67 1.39 3.02
C GLU A 262 22.04 2.69 3.50
N THR A 263 21.79 2.78 4.80
CA THR A 263 21.17 3.94 5.47
C THR A 263 21.89 5.27 5.17
N LYS A 264 23.21 5.25 5.00
CA LYS A 264 24.00 6.47 4.71
C LYS A 264 23.57 7.20 3.43
N TYR A 265 23.01 6.50 2.44
CA TYR A 265 22.56 7.10 1.18
C TYR A 265 21.26 7.88 1.27
N PHE A 266 20.51 7.70 2.35
CA PHE A 266 19.28 8.45 2.59
C PHE A 266 19.55 9.90 3.00
N PHE A 267 20.69 10.15 3.67
CA PHE A 267 20.92 11.42 4.36
C PHE A 267 20.98 12.63 3.44
N ALA A 268 21.48 12.49 2.22
CA ALA A 268 21.53 13.62 1.29
C ALA A 268 20.14 14.19 1.02
N GLY A 269 19.18 13.33 0.66
CA GLY A 269 17.81 13.75 0.43
C GLY A 269 17.08 14.15 1.71
N MET A 270 17.29 13.40 2.81
CA MET A 270 16.63 13.68 4.09
C MET A 270 17.07 15.02 4.68
N ASN A 271 18.38 15.32 4.68
CA ASN A 271 18.91 16.60 5.11
C ASN A 271 18.35 17.76 4.27
N ARG A 272 18.25 17.53 2.94
CA ARG A 272 17.71 18.57 2.05
C ARG A 272 16.24 18.86 2.34
N MET A 273 15.44 17.84 2.62
CA MET A 273 14.05 18.03 3.02
C MET A 273 13.91 18.75 4.37
N ASP A 274 14.77 18.42 5.33
CA ASP A 274 14.81 19.08 6.64
C ASP A 274 15.18 20.57 6.50
N GLU A 275 16.22 20.90 5.70
CA GLU A 275 16.60 22.28 5.37
C GLU A 275 15.46 23.09 4.76
N LEU A 276 14.57 22.43 3.99
CA LEU A 276 13.41 23.06 3.37
C LEU A 276 12.20 23.12 4.30
N GLY A 277 12.30 22.63 5.54
CA GLY A 277 11.21 22.59 6.51
C GLY A 277 10.09 21.62 6.15
N ALA A 278 10.38 20.58 5.37
CA ALA A 278 9.41 19.59 4.96
C ALA A 278 8.91 18.74 6.14
N ASN A 279 7.67 18.25 6.05
CA ASN A 279 7.13 17.28 7.01
C ASN A 279 7.71 15.88 6.70
N ILE A 280 8.90 15.61 7.23
CA ILE A 280 9.62 14.36 7.02
C ILE A 280 9.85 13.61 8.32
N ARG A 281 9.67 12.29 8.26
CA ARG A 281 10.02 11.33 9.30
C ARG A 281 10.91 10.25 8.69
N PHE A 282 11.99 9.90 9.36
CA PHE A 282 12.87 8.81 8.96
C PHE A 282 13.06 7.83 10.12
N THR A 283 12.88 6.56 9.85
CA THR A 283 13.06 5.47 10.83
C THR A 283 14.03 4.44 10.27
N THR A 284 15.06 4.10 11.04
CA THR A 284 15.96 3.00 10.75
C THR A 284 15.67 1.85 11.69
N GLU A 285 15.26 0.70 11.16
CA GLU A 285 15.12 -0.55 11.91
C GLU A 285 16.52 -1.17 12.07
N GLN A 286 17.17 -0.88 13.20
CA GLN A 286 18.60 -1.11 13.41
C GLN A 286 19.06 -2.56 13.30
N ASP A 287 18.19 -3.51 13.62
CA ASP A 287 18.45 -4.95 13.61
C ASP A 287 18.08 -5.64 12.29
N MET A 288 17.39 -4.92 11.37
CA MET A 288 16.91 -5.48 10.11
C MET A 288 17.85 -5.25 8.94
N PHE A 289 17.78 -6.16 7.98
CA PHE A 289 18.46 -6.09 6.70
C PHE A 289 17.57 -5.44 5.62
N HIS A 290 17.71 -5.86 4.36
CA HIS A 290 16.96 -5.31 3.24
C HIS A 290 15.45 -5.57 3.34
N ASP A 291 15.04 -6.64 3.99
CA ASP A 291 13.66 -7.11 4.13
C ASP A 291 12.83 -6.38 5.20
N VAL A 292 13.26 -5.19 5.60
CA VAL A 292 12.60 -4.35 6.62
C VAL A 292 11.11 -4.08 6.33
N TRP A 293 10.68 -4.16 5.08
CA TRP A 293 9.28 -4.03 4.68
C TRP A 293 8.33 -5.01 5.40
N ASN A 294 8.82 -6.20 5.78
CA ASN A 294 8.02 -7.17 6.53
C ASN A 294 7.55 -6.58 7.87
N ARG A 295 8.46 -5.91 8.59
CA ARG A 295 8.13 -5.25 9.86
C ARG A 295 7.32 -3.97 9.65
N VAL A 296 7.67 -3.18 8.65
CA VAL A 296 7.02 -1.90 8.38
C VAL A 296 5.54 -2.11 8.08
N TYR A 297 5.21 -2.96 7.12
CA TYR A 297 3.83 -3.16 6.70
C TYR A 297 2.99 -3.99 7.68
N ALA A 298 3.60 -4.79 8.54
CA ALA A 298 2.88 -5.46 9.61
C ALA A 298 2.42 -4.49 10.72
N GLY A 299 3.06 -3.32 10.85
CA GLY A 299 2.69 -2.30 11.84
C GLY A 299 1.41 -1.56 11.48
N ASP A 300 0.53 -1.30 12.47
CA ASP A 300 -0.66 -0.47 12.30
C ASP A 300 -0.34 1.02 12.23
N ASP A 301 0.77 1.40 12.83
CA ASP A 301 1.21 2.79 12.97
C ASP A 301 1.44 3.47 11.63
N VAL A 302 1.96 2.76 10.62
CA VAL A 302 2.20 3.32 9.28
C VAL A 302 0.89 3.65 8.57
N TYR A 303 -0.12 2.80 8.67
CA TYR A 303 -1.44 3.04 8.09
C TYR A 303 -2.18 4.16 8.82
N ASN A 304 -2.12 4.15 10.16
CA ASN A 304 -2.71 5.22 10.97
C ASN A 304 -2.05 6.57 10.71
N TRP A 305 -0.74 6.58 10.43
CA TRP A 305 -0.02 7.78 10.06
C TRP A 305 -0.47 8.31 8.68
N LEU A 306 -0.58 7.46 7.66
CA LEU A 306 -1.08 7.84 6.34
C LEU A 306 -2.46 8.50 6.43
N LEU A 307 -3.37 7.91 7.20
CA LEU A 307 -4.76 8.37 7.35
C LEU A 307 -4.90 9.76 7.99
N GLN A 308 -3.84 10.30 8.60
CA GLN A 308 -3.83 11.67 9.16
C GLN A 308 -3.79 12.74 8.07
N TYR A 309 -3.42 12.39 6.85
CA TYR A 309 -3.18 13.34 5.77
C TYR A 309 -4.26 13.29 4.70
N LYS A 310 -4.54 14.47 4.19
CA LYS A 310 -5.44 14.71 3.07
C LYS A 310 -4.82 15.81 2.22
N LYS A 311 -4.97 15.74 0.91
CA LYS A 311 -4.54 16.85 0.01
C LYS A 311 -5.28 18.14 0.37
N GLN A 312 -4.55 19.23 0.36
CA GLN A 312 -5.09 20.57 0.58
C GLN A 312 -5.78 21.13 -0.67
#